data_2345eedecc0b99b458b49eda73ac6212
#
_entry.id   2345eedecc0b99b458b49eda73ac6212
#
_cell.length_a   1.000
_cell.length_b   1.000
_cell.length_c   1.000
_cell.angle_alpha   90.00
_cell.angle_beta   90.00
_cell.angle_gamma   90.00
#
_symmetry.space_group_name_H-M   'P 1'
#
loop_
_entity.id
_entity.type
_entity.pdbx_description
1 polymer ?
#
loop_
_entity_poly.entity_id
_entity_poly.type
_entity_poly.pdbx_seq_one_letter_code
_entity_poly.pdbx_strand_id
1 'polypeptide(L)'
;MQSMRVTFILPALTEATSPYWRPIKYSLFPPLGLATLAAFLGPDDEATVADEHVGPLPVDDTPDLVVIQVYITNAYRAYRIADGYRARGVFVALGGLHVTSLPDEAALHADAVFLGPGEETFPQFLTDFRARAAKPVYRSTAGRTIERLPPIRRDLIQRRLYLVPNSIVVSRGCPQHCDFCYKDAFFQGGRSFYTQRVDDALAEIDRLPGRHLYFLDDHLLGDPRFSRALFDGMKGMQRLFQGAATVDSILRGNLIEHAADAGLRSLFVGFETLTPGNLRRSQKRQNLGRDYRAVTARLHSLGIMINGSFVFGMDDDDEDVFKRTVDWAVENGITTATFHIMTPYPGTGLHTRMSGEGRITCRNWDLYDTRHVVFRPARLGETALKDGYDWAYREFYRWSSIADASFTHGTLKHRLKHFAYAAGWKKFEPLWDVVIRMRQLRAMTPILEGVLSRVSSPRKKGSDPGQTPLRCLLGPQRDDGVDFEGPPGRHVAGQQRDAEQQQRDAGERPRIRGADAEQEGGERARGRERPGEADRDPHHRQHESLTHHG
;
A
#
# COMPACT_ATOMS: atom_id res chain seq x y z
N MET A 1 23.90 -25.01 15.75
CA MET A 1 22.45 -24.78 16.00
C MET A 1 21.70 -25.63 14.99
N GLN A 2 20.55 -26.20 15.36
CA GLN A 2 19.75 -27.01 14.42
C GLN A 2 19.22 -26.08 13.30
N SER A 3 19.39 -26.51 12.04
CA SER A 3 18.83 -25.81 10.87
C SER A 3 17.29 -25.72 11.00
N MET A 4 16.73 -24.62 10.61
CA MET A 4 15.28 -24.33 10.71
C MET A 4 14.72 -24.02 9.32
N ARG A 5 13.54 -24.57 9.01
CA ARG A 5 12.80 -24.25 7.78
C ARG A 5 11.71 -23.23 8.09
N VAL A 6 11.76 -22.09 7.40
CA VAL A 6 10.84 -20.98 7.60
C VAL A 6 10.12 -20.62 6.31
N THR A 7 8.79 -20.61 6.34
CA THR A 7 7.96 -20.19 5.22
C THR A 7 7.34 -18.83 5.51
N PHE A 8 7.68 -17.82 4.70
CA PHE A 8 7.12 -16.47 4.75
C PHE A 8 5.99 -16.35 3.73
N ILE A 9 4.80 -15.95 4.16
CA ILE A 9 3.60 -15.95 3.31
C ILE A 9 3.00 -14.56 3.22
N LEU A 10 2.72 -14.12 1.99
CA LEU A 10 1.82 -13.03 1.67
C LEU A 10 0.52 -13.62 1.09
N PRO A 11 -0.58 -13.67 1.86
CA PRO A 11 -1.86 -14.14 1.36
C PRO A 11 -2.45 -13.21 0.31
N ALA A 12 -3.11 -13.76 -0.70
CA ALA A 12 -3.80 -12.96 -1.69
C ALA A 12 -5.07 -12.32 -1.12
N LEU A 13 -5.42 -11.18 -1.69
CA LEU A 13 -6.72 -10.56 -1.50
C LEU A 13 -7.82 -11.44 -2.14
N THR A 14 -9.02 -11.41 -1.60
CA THR A 14 -10.14 -12.22 -2.09
C THR A 14 -10.39 -12.04 -3.59
N GLU A 15 -10.29 -10.82 -4.11
CA GLU A 15 -10.40 -10.54 -5.55
C GLU A 15 -9.26 -11.13 -6.38
N ALA A 16 -8.04 -11.21 -5.82
CA ALA A 16 -6.88 -11.75 -6.53
C ALA A 16 -6.90 -13.27 -6.63
N THR A 17 -7.73 -13.96 -5.84
CA THR A 17 -7.89 -15.41 -5.90
C THR A 17 -8.80 -15.88 -7.04
N SER A 18 -9.50 -14.95 -7.73
CA SER A 18 -10.33 -15.30 -8.88
C SER A 18 -9.52 -15.99 -9.98
N PRO A 19 -9.92 -17.18 -10.44
CA PRO A 19 -9.22 -17.87 -11.51
C PRO A 19 -9.38 -17.18 -12.88
N TYR A 20 -10.37 -16.29 -13.01
CA TYR A 20 -10.73 -15.66 -14.27
C TYR A 20 -10.14 -14.26 -14.45
N TRP A 21 -9.83 -13.55 -13.35
CA TRP A 21 -9.33 -12.19 -13.44
C TRP A 21 -8.50 -11.79 -12.22
N ARG A 22 -7.25 -11.34 -12.47
CA ARG A 22 -6.35 -10.79 -11.46
C ARG A 22 -5.91 -9.41 -11.90
N PRO A 23 -6.32 -8.34 -11.21
CA PRO A 23 -5.85 -7.01 -11.53
C PRO A 23 -4.32 -6.90 -11.46
N ILE A 24 -3.70 -6.25 -12.43
CA ILE A 24 -2.25 -6.03 -12.52
C ILE A 24 -1.64 -5.47 -11.24
N LYS A 25 -2.41 -4.66 -10.49
CA LYS A 25 -1.98 -4.03 -9.24
C LYS A 25 -1.49 -5.02 -8.17
N TYR A 26 -1.92 -6.28 -8.22
CA TYR A 26 -1.54 -7.31 -7.25
C TYR A 26 -0.19 -7.97 -7.57
N SER A 27 0.31 -7.82 -8.78
CA SER A 27 1.64 -8.32 -9.20
C SER A 27 2.63 -7.18 -9.47
N LEU A 28 2.36 -5.98 -8.93
CA LEU A 28 3.25 -4.82 -9.16
C LEU A 28 4.57 -4.98 -8.43
N PHE A 29 4.55 -5.22 -7.14
CA PHE A 29 5.72 -5.15 -6.27
C PHE A 29 5.95 -6.46 -5.54
N PRO A 30 7.21 -6.89 -5.38
CA PRO A 30 7.55 -8.03 -4.54
C PRO A 30 7.33 -7.74 -3.05
N PRO A 31 7.11 -8.78 -2.20
CA PRO A 31 6.90 -8.66 -0.76
C PRO A 31 8.20 -8.36 -0.01
N LEU A 32 8.74 -7.14 -0.15
CA LEU A 32 10.02 -6.75 0.43
C LEU A 32 10.05 -6.88 1.96
N GLY A 33 8.93 -6.63 2.65
CA GLY A 33 8.87 -6.78 4.10
C GLY A 33 9.22 -8.19 4.57
N LEU A 34 8.66 -9.21 3.91
CA LEU A 34 8.96 -10.61 4.22
C LEU A 34 10.41 -10.99 3.87
N ALA A 35 10.91 -10.52 2.72
CA ALA A 35 12.29 -10.73 2.33
C ALA A 35 13.30 -10.00 3.25
N THR A 36 12.89 -8.89 3.86
CA THR A 36 13.67 -8.20 4.90
C THR A 36 13.73 -9.04 6.17
N LEU A 37 12.63 -9.61 6.62
CA LEU A 37 12.60 -10.48 7.80
C LEU A 37 13.41 -11.76 7.57
N ALA A 38 13.33 -12.34 6.38
CA ALA A 38 14.13 -13.52 6.01
C ALA A 38 15.65 -13.28 6.09
N ALA A 39 16.10 -12.02 6.01
CA ALA A 39 17.52 -11.67 6.12
C ALA A 39 18.09 -11.81 7.53
N PHE A 40 17.26 -11.97 8.55
CA PHE A 40 17.69 -12.23 9.93
C PHE A 40 17.92 -13.72 10.25
N LEU A 41 17.56 -14.60 9.33
CA LEU A 41 17.81 -16.04 9.50
C LEU A 41 19.31 -16.37 9.47
N GLY A 42 19.70 -17.44 10.13
CA GLY A 42 21.07 -17.92 10.12
C GLY A 42 21.45 -18.50 8.74
N PRO A 43 22.74 -18.68 8.49
CA PRO A 43 23.23 -19.20 7.20
C PRO A 43 22.79 -20.64 6.90
N ASP A 44 22.51 -21.43 7.94
CA ASP A 44 22.08 -22.83 7.81
C ASP A 44 20.54 -22.95 7.75
N ASP A 45 19.79 -21.85 7.94
CA ASP A 45 18.34 -21.89 7.88
C ASP A 45 17.84 -21.83 6.43
N GLU A 46 16.79 -22.59 6.17
CA GLU A 46 16.11 -22.59 4.88
C GLU A 46 14.91 -21.61 4.91
N ALA A 47 14.85 -20.71 3.94
CA ALA A 47 13.78 -19.74 3.80
C ALA A 47 13.04 -19.88 2.48
N THR A 48 11.71 -19.83 2.54
CA THR A 48 10.84 -19.73 1.36
C THR A 48 9.97 -18.50 1.50
N VAL A 49 9.86 -17.68 0.42
CA VAL A 49 8.90 -16.57 0.34
C VAL A 49 7.82 -16.93 -0.66
N ALA A 50 6.60 -17.11 -0.18
CA ALA A 50 5.43 -17.45 -0.96
C ALA A 50 4.46 -16.26 -1.02
N ASP A 51 4.25 -15.73 -2.22
CA ASP A 51 3.28 -14.68 -2.50
C ASP A 51 2.13 -15.27 -3.31
N GLU A 52 0.96 -15.40 -2.68
CA GLU A 52 -0.23 -15.99 -3.30
C GLU A 52 -0.78 -15.15 -4.45
N HIS A 53 -0.39 -13.86 -4.57
CA HIS A 53 -0.78 -13.04 -5.72
C HIS A 53 -0.12 -13.49 -7.03
N VAL A 54 1.03 -14.15 -6.96
CA VAL A 54 1.82 -14.53 -8.14
C VAL A 54 2.02 -16.04 -8.31
N GLY A 55 1.69 -16.84 -7.29
CA GLY A 55 1.82 -18.30 -7.36
C GLY A 55 1.02 -19.03 -6.28
N PRO A 56 0.89 -20.35 -6.36
CA PRO A 56 0.24 -21.15 -5.33
C PRO A 56 1.08 -21.16 -4.04
N LEU A 57 0.40 -21.29 -2.90
CA LEU A 57 1.06 -21.48 -1.61
C LEU A 57 1.51 -22.95 -1.45
N PRO A 58 2.59 -23.21 -0.70
CA PRO A 58 3.02 -24.56 -0.32
C PRO A 58 2.17 -25.09 0.85
N VAL A 59 0.91 -25.43 0.57
CA VAL A 59 -0.07 -25.76 1.62
C VAL A 59 0.12 -27.12 2.29
N ASP A 60 0.90 -28.02 1.67
CA ASP A 60 1.15 -29.37 2.17
C ASP A 60 2.52 -29.51 2.89
N ASP A 61 3.28 -28.42 3.00
CA ASP A 61 4.56 -28.40 3.71
C ASP A 61 4.38 -28.33 5.24
N THR A 62 5.41 -28.76 5.96
CA THR A 62 5.48 -28.67 7.42
C THR A 62 6.81 -28.03 7.83
N PRO A 63 6.97 -26.71 7.62
CA PRO A 63 8.14 -25.99 8.10
C PRO A 63 8.12 -25.91 9.64
N ASP A 64 9.26 -25.52 10.24
CA ASP A 64 9.33 -25.30 11.68
C ASP A 64 8.57 -24.02 12.10
N LEU A 65 8.53 -23.03 11.20
CA LEU A 65 7.92 -21.73 11.41
C LEU A 65 7.24 -21.19 10.16
N VAL A 66 6.03 -20.68 10.30
CA VAL A 66 5.34 -19.91 9.27
C VAL A 66 5.16 -18.46 9.75
N VAL A 67 5.56 -17.50 8.91
CA VAL A 67 5.42 -16.05 9.16
C VAL A 67 4.49 -15.46 8.10
N ILE A 68 3.35 -14.92 8.52
CA ILE A 68 2.33 -14.40 7.59
C ILE A 68 2.19 -12.90 7.74
N GLN A 69 2.28 -12.17 6.63
CA GLN A 69 2.01 -10.74 6.59
C GLN A 69 0.52 -10.49 6.32
N VAL A 70 -0.14 -9.78 7.24
CA VAL A 70 -1.59 -9.59 7.21
C VAL A 70 -1.92 -8.12 6.95
N TYR A 71 -2.58 -7.86 5.81
CA TYR A 71 -3.30 -6.63 5.52
C TYR A 71 -4.78 -6.80 5.88
N ILE A 72 -5.52 -5.71 6.01
CA ILE A 72 -6.94 -5.79 6.36
C ILE A 72 -7.75 -6.60 5.32
N THR A 73 -7.48 -6.39 4.04
CA THR A 73 -8.21 -7.03 2.94
C THR A 73 -7.82 -8.47 2.64
N ASN A 74 -6.85 -9.03 3.38
CA ASN A 74 -6.52 -10.46 3.31
C ASN A 74 -6.57 -11.15 4.68
N ALA A 75 -7.13 -10.49 5.71
CA ALA A 75 -7.10 -10.99 7.08
C ALA A 75 -7.78 -12.35 7.21
N TYR A 76 -8.99 -12.50 6.69
CA TYR A 76 -9.70 -13.79 6.74
C TYR A 76 -8.98 -14.90 5.97
N ARG A 77 -8.32 -14.56 4.86
CA ARG A 77 -7.50 -15.53 4.12
C ARG A 77 -6.26 -15.91 4.92
N ALA A 78 -5.60 -14.94 5.54
CA ALA A 78 -4.44 -15.17 6.41
C ALA A 78 -4.79 -16.09 7.58
N TYR A 79 -5.92 -15.86 8.23
CA TYR A 79 -6.38 -16.67 9.37
C TYR A 79 -6.66 -18.12 8.96
N ARG A 80 -7.34 -18.36 7.82
CA ARG A 80 -7.54 -19.74 7.32
C ARG A 80 -6.22 -20.45 7.02
N ILE A 81 -5.23 -19.75 6.46
CA ILE A 81 -3.91 -20.32 6.20
C ILE A 81 -3.21 -20.64 7.53
N ALA A 82 -3.24 -19.70 8.48
CA ALA A 82 -2.66 -19.85 9.80
C ALA A 82 -3.23 -21.04 10.56
N ASP A 83 -4.56 -21.15 10.64
CA ASP A 83 -5.27 -22.26 11.27
C ASP A 83 -4.92 -23.61 10.64
N GLY A 84 -4.79 -23.65 9.30
CA GLY A 84 -4.37 -24.84 8.59
C GLY A 84 -2.95 -25.31 8.95
N TYR A 85 -2.00 -24.40 9.12
CA TYR A 85 -0.65 -24.74 9.58
C TYR A 85 -0.62 -25.15 11.05
N ARG A 86 -1.33 -24.44 11.93
CA ARG A 86 -1.43 -24.77 13.37
C ARG A 86 -2.08 -26.13 13.60
N ALA A 87 -3.09 -26.49 12.81
CA ALA A 87 -3.71 -27.83 12.87
C ALA A 87 -2.73 -28.97 12.54
N ARG A 88 -1.63 -28.67 11.82
CA ARG A 88 -0.54 -29.62 11.56
C ARG A 88 0.62 -29.53 12.57
N GLY A 89 0.45 -28.74 13.62
CA GLY A 89 1.48 -28.56 14.67
C GLY A 89 2.63 -27.63 14.25
N VAL A 90 2.46 -26.84 13.20
CA VAL A 90 3.45 -25.84 12.76
C VAL A 90 3.25 -24.56 13.55
N PHE A 91 4.33 -23.97 14.05
CA PHE A 91 4.29 -22.69 14.76
C PHE A 91 3.99 -21.55 13.79
N VAL A 92 2.99 -20.71 14.09
CA VAL A 92 2.54 -19.61 13.23
C VAL A 92 2.73 -18.27 13.92
N ALA A 93 3.43 -17.35 13.22
CA ALA A 93 3.60 -15.96 13.60
C ALA A 93 2.88 -15.03 12.62
N LEU A 94 2.01 -14.14 13.13
CA LEU A 94 1.30 -13.15 12.34
C LEU A 94 1.84 -11.75 12.59
N GLY A 95 1.98 -10.93 11.55
CA GLY A 95 2.40 -9.54 11.65
C GLY A 95 1.82 -8.68 10.53
N GLY A 96 1.98 -7.38 10.65
CA GLY A 96 1.53 -6.41 9.64
C GLY A 96 0.47 -5.44 10.16
N LEU A 97 -0.11 -4.69 9.23
CA LEU A 97 -1.00 -3.57 9.54
C LEU A 97 -2.24 -4.01 10.32
N HIS A 98 -2.89 -5.07 9.87
CA HIS A 98 -4.13 -5.54 10.47
C HIS A 98 -3.89 -6.13 11.87
N VAL A 99 -2.86 -6.96 12.02
CA VAL A 99 -2.46 -7.55 13.31
C VAL A 99 -2.15 -6.47 14.35
N THR A 100 -1.48 -5.40 13.94
CA THR A 100 -1.16 -4.28 14.82
C THR A 100 -2.42 -3.52 15.27
N SER A 101 -3.40 -3.40 14.40
CA SER A 101 -4.66 -2.69 14.68
C SER A 101 -5.66 -3.53 15.48
N LEU A 102 -5.68 -4.84 15.28
CA LEU A 102 -6.60 -5.80 15.90
C LEU A 102 -5.84 -7.02 16.46
N PRO A 103 -4.97 -6.82 17.45
CA PRO A 103 -4.10 -7.87 17.96
C PRO A 103 -4.88 -9.04 18.61
N ASP A 104 -5.97 -8.76 19.30
CA ASP A 104 -6.76 -9.79 19.98
C ASP A 104 -7.46 -10.72 19.00
N GLU A 105 -7.95 -10.18 17.86
CA GLU A 105 -8.52 -10.97 16.76
C GLU A 105 -7.43 -11.87 16.16
N ALA A 106 -6.27 -11.31 15.83
CA ALA A 106 -5.17 -12.05 15.20
C ALA A 106 -4.57 -13.13 16.12
N ALA A 107 -4.54 -12.89 17.44
CA ALA A 107 -4.00 -13.83 18.43
C ALA A 107 -4.81 -15.15 18.52
N LEU A 108 -6.07 -15.15 18.10
CA LEU A 108 -6.87 -16.38 18.04
C LEU A 108 -6.33 -17.38 16.99
N HIS A 109 -5.61 -16.87 15.98
CA HIS A 109 -5.13 -17.61 14.81
C HIS A 109 -3.60 -17.80 14.79
N ALA A 110 -2.88 -17.39 15.84
CA ALA A 110 -1.42 -17.42 15.86
C ALA A 110 -0.85 -17.89 17.19
N ASP A 111 0.38 -18.39 17.17
CA ASP A 111 1.16 -18.69 18.35
C ASP A 111 1.98 -17.48 18.81
N ALA A 112 2.27 -16.55 17.89
CA ALA A 112 2.86 -15.25 18.19
C ALA A 112 2.32 -14.15 17.28
N VAL A 113 2.10 -12.94 17.80
CA VAL A 113 1.70 -11.75 17.02
C VAL A 113 2.75 -10.65 17.14
N PHE A 114 2.99 -9.97 16.01
CA PHE A 114 3.94 -8.86 15.91
C PHE A 114 3.18 -7.54 15.75
N LEU A 115 3.41 -6.59 16.66
CA LEU A 115 2.74 -5.30 16.70
C LEU A 115 3.72 -4.18 16.34
N GLY A 116 3.43 -3.49 15.24
CA GLY A 116 4.31 -2.51 14.62
C GLY A 116 5.36 -3.15 13.68
N PRO A 117 6.40 -2.39 13.28
CA PRO A 117 7.47 -2.87 12.41
C PRO A 117 8.22 -4.07 12.99
N GLY A 118 8.36 -5.12 12.21
CA GLY A 118 8.96 -6.38 12.67
C GLY A 118 10.49 -6.38 12.73
N GLU A 119 11.16 -5.44 12.08
CA GLU A 119 12.62 -5.43 11.94
C GLU A 119 13.34 -5.33 13.30
N GLU A 120 12.73 -4.70 14.29
CA GLU A 120 13.27 -4.58 15.66
C GLU A 120 13.07 -5.85 16.48
N THR A 121 11.91 -6.48 16.34
CA THR A 121 11.48 -7.56 17.25
C THR A 121 11.71 -8.96 16.72
N PHE A 122 11.82 -9.12 15.40
CA PHE A 122 11.99 -10.43 14.78
C PHE A 122 13.30 -11.13 15.16
N PRO A 123 14.47 -10.45 15.29
CA PRO A 123 15.69 -11.09 15.78
C PRO A 123 15.56 -11.66 17.20
N GLN A 124 14.88 -10.93 18.11
CA GLN A 124 14.61 -11.42 19.47
C GLN A 124 13.66 -12.62 19.43
N PHE A 125 12.60 -12.55 18.62
CA PHE A 125 11.69 -13.67 18.43
C PHE A 125 12.42 -14.94 17.96
N LEU A 126 13.33 -14.84 16.98
CA LEU A 126 14.11 -15.99 16.50
C LEU A 126 14.94 -16.61 17.61
N THR A 127 15.52 -15.78 18.49
CA THR A 127 16.28 -16.26 19.67
C THR A 127 15.35 -17.00 20.64
N ASP A 128 14.22 -16.40 20.99
CA ASP A 128 13.22 -16.98 21.89
C ASP A 128 12.63 -18.27 21.30
N PHE A 129 12.32 -18.28 20.00
CA PHE A 129 11.77 -19.44 19.29
C PHE A 129 12.74 -20.65 19.33
N ARG A 130 14.02 -20.41 19.03
CA ARG A 130 15.06 -21.46 19.10
C ARG A 130 15.23 -22.00 20.52
N ALA A 131 15.04 -21.14 21.53
CA ALA A 131 15.07 -21.52 22.93
C ALA A 131 13.75 -22.19 23.40
N ARG A 132 12.74 -22.36 22.53
CA ARG A 132 11.39 -22.81 22.85
C ARG A 132 10.71 -21.95 23.93
N ALA A 133 11.03 -20.67 23.93
CA ALA A 133 10.54 -19.65 24.87
C ALA A 133 9.86 -18.48 24.14
N ALA A 134 9.32 -18.73 22.94
CA ALA A 134 8.62 -17.72 22.16
C ALA A 134 7.44 -17.14 22.95
N LYS A 135 7.34 -15.79 22.94
CA LYS A 135 6.27 -15.06 23.59
C LYS A 135 5.06 -14.94 22.66
N PRO A 136 3.84 -14.83 23.19
CA PRO A 136 2.65 -14.66 22.35
C PRO A 136 2.58 -13.29 21.67
N VAL A 137 3.30 -12.27 22.19
CA VAL A 137 3.27 -10.90 21.65
C VAL A 137 4.67 -10.29 21.59
N TYR A 138 5.04 -9.76 20.42
CA TYR A 138 6.25 -8.98 20.19
C TYR A 138 5.86 -7.58 19.73
N ARG A 139 6.15 -6.57 20.54
CA ARG A 139 5.78 -5.17 20.25
C ARG A 139 7.01 -4.34 19.97
N SER A 140 7.01 -3.70 18.80
CA SER A 140 8.03 -2.72 18.43
C SER A 140 7.97 -1.50 19.34
N THR A 141 9.13 -0.99 19.74
CA THR A 141 9.30 0.08 20.74
C THR A 141 9.73 1.42 20.11
N ALA A 142 10.17 2.34 20.95
CA ALA A 142 10.71 3.63 20.50
C ALA A 142 12.04 3.54 19.76
N GLY A 143 12.79 2.42 19.90
CA GLY A 143 14.10 2.19 19.30
C GLY A 143 14.08 1.81 17.81
N ARG A 144 12.96 1.96 17.14
CA ARG A 144 12.76 1.60 15.71
C ARG A 144 13.82 2.20 14.80
N THR A 145 14.43 1.35 13.99
CA THR A 145 15.41 1.75 13.00
C THR A 145 15.36 0.81 11.79
N ILE A 146 15.77 1.32 10.63
CA ILE A 146 16.11 0.51 9.45
C ILE A 146 17.57 0.73 9.04
N GLU A 147 18.38 1.29 9.95
CA GLU A 147 19.81 1.41 9.75
C GLU A 147 20.49 0.07 10.00
N ARG A 148 21.49 -0.25 9.17
CA ARG A 148 22.32 -1.45 9.31
C ARG A 148 21.55 -2.77 9.33
N LEU A 149 20.40 -2.82 8.65
CA LEU A 149 19.69 -4.07 8.44
C LEU A 149 20.54 -5.01 7.56
N PRO A 150 20.41 -6.33 7.73
CA PRO A 150 20.97 -7.28 6.79
C PRO A 150 20.46 -7.00 5.36
N PRO A 151 21.24 -7.30 4.31
CA PRO A 151 20.77 -7.14 2.93
C PRO A 151 19.50 -7.96 2.68
N ILE A 152 18.52 -7.31 2.05
CA ILE A 152 17.23 -7.94 1.73
C ILE A 152 17.46 -9.22 0.90
N ARG A 153 16.83 -10.33 1.28
CA ARG A 153 16.90 -11.64 0.61
C ARG A 153 16.11 -11.62 -0.70
N ARG A 154 16.55 -10.79 -1.64
CA ARG A 154 15.95 -10.67 -2.98
C ARG A 154 16.12 -11.91 -3.84
N ASP A 155 17.05 -12.80 -3.48
CA ASP A 155 17.24 -14.12 -4.05
C ASP A 155 16.02 -15.04 -3.85
N LEU A 156 15.25 -14.86 -2.79
CA LEU A 156 14.01 -15.59 -2.51
C LEU A 156 12.82 -15.10 -3.36
N ILE A 157 12.98 -13.99 -4.09
CA ILE A 157 11.92 -13.36 -4.87
C ILE A 157 12.09 -13.72 -6.35
N GLN A 158 11.07 -14.34 -6.93
CA GLN A 158 11.03 -14.60 -8.37
C GLN A 158 10.71 -13.33 -9.15
N ARG A 159 11.73 -12.51 -9.43
CA ARG A 159 11.61 -11.17 -10.07
C ARG A 159 10.73 -11.15 -11.32
N ARG A 160 10.74 -12.23 -12.12
CA ARG A 160 9.96 -12.36 -13.37
C ARG A 160 8.43 -12.33 -13.17
N LEU A 161 7.96 -12.51 -11.94
CA LEU A 161 6.54 -12.53 -11.61
C LEU A 161 6.00 -11.13 -11.26
N TYR A 162 6.86 -10.12 -11.17
CA TYR A 162 6.48 -8.77 -10.79
C TYR A 162 6.75 -7.77 -11.90
N LEU A 163 5.83 -6.82 -12.07
CA LEU A 163 5.98 -5.76 -13.06
C LEU A 163 7.07 -4.75 -12.68
N VAL A 164 7.20 -4.46 -11.38
CA VAL A 164 8.18 -3.52 -10.81
C VAL A 164 9.08 -4.23 -9.81
N PRO A 165 9.97 -5.12 -10.28
CA PRO A 165 10.79 -5.94 -9.39
C PRO A 165 11.89 -5.15 -8.66
N ASN A 166 12.25 -3.96 -9.16
CA ASN A 166 13.24 -3.05 -8.58
C ASN A 166 12.57 -2.03 -7.65
N SER A 167 11.83 -2.51 -6.67
CA SER A 167 11.32 -1.67 -5.59
C SER A 167 12.30 -1.62 -4.41
N ILE A 168 12.29 -0.51 -3.70
CA ILE A 168 13.15 -0.24 -2.55
C ILE A 168 12.39 0.57 -1.51
N VAL A 169 12.77 0.47 -0.25
CA VAL A 169 12.27 1.27 0.87
C VAL A 169 13.48 1.87 1.59
N VAL A 170 13.60 3.18 1.58
CA VAL A 170 14.69 3.93 2.24
C VAL A 170 14.21 4.69 3.47
N SER A 171 12.90 4.79 3.65
CA SER A 171 12.27 5.36 4.85
C SER A 171 11.02 4.57 5.24
N ARG A 172 10.63 4.67 6.50
CA ARG A 172 9.39 4.08 7.03
C ARG A 172 8.49 5.18 7.58
N GLY A 173 7.22 5.09 7.24
CA GLY A 173 6.18 5.98 7.74
C GLY A 173 6.20 7.39 7.14
N CYS A 174 5.57 8.32 7.84
CA CYS A 174 5.41 9.70 7.38
C CYS A 174 5.40 10.64 8.59
N PRO A 175 6.00 11.83 8.53
CA PRO A 175 5.99 12.77 9.64
C PRO A 175 4.63 13.45 9.88
N GLN A 176 3.65 13.22 9.01
CA GLN A 176 2.31 13.82 9.11
C GLN A 176 1.35 12.94 9.94
N HIS A 177 0.26 13.52 10.46
CA HIS A 177 -0.72 12.85 11.35
C HIS A 177 -2.15 12.99 10.80
N CYS A 178 -2.39 12.46 9.59
CA CYS A 178 -3.74 12.44 9.00
C CYS A 178 -4.59 11.39 9.73
N ASP A 179 -5.82 11.76 10.15
CA ASP A 179 -6.68 10.91 10.99
C ASP A 179 -7.17 9.62 10.35
N PHE A 180 -7.17 9.58 9.01
CA PHE A 180 -7.55 8.40 8.21
C PHE A 180 -6.38 7.45 7.91
N CYS A 181 -5.13 7.87 8.17
CA CYS A 181 -3.95 7.12 7.74
C CYS A 181 -3.61 6.02 8.76
N TYR A 182 -3.45 4.78 8.27
CA TYR A 182 -3.04 3.62 9.07
C TYR A 182 -1.73 3.82 9.84
N LYS A 183 -0.91 4.76 9.40
CA LYS A 183 0.43 5.00 9.94
C LYS A 183 0.43 5.21 11.46
N ASP A 184 -0.48 6.03 11.98
CA ASP A 184 -0.51 6.30 13.42
C ASP A 184 -0.91 5.05 14.22
N ALA A 185 -1.77 4.19 13.67
CA ALA A 185 -2.09 2.91 14.27
C ALA A 185 -0.89 1.94 14.25
N PHE A 186 -0.16 1.88 13.12
CA PHE A 186 0.96 0.95 12.94
C PHE A 186 2.20 1.34 13.72
N PHE A 187 2.49 2.63 13.85
CA PHE A 187 3.68 3.15 14.53
C PHE A 187 3.42 3.60 15.99
N GLN A 188 2.36 3.12 16.62
CA GLN A 188 2.07 3.45 18.02
C GLN A 188 3.27 3.19 18.95
N GLY A 189 3.45 4.07 19.94
CA GLY A 189 4.45 3.92 21.00
C GLY A 189 5.89 4.17 20.57
N GLY A 190 6.15 4.76 19.39
CA GLY A 190 7.49 5.06 18.93
C GLY A 190 7.55 6.05 17.79
N ARG A 191 8.71 6.14 17.14
CA ARG A 191 8.92 7.01 15.98
C ARG A 191 7.97 6.62 14.85
N SER A 192 7.27 7.60 14.29
CA SER A 192 6.35 7.41 13.15
C SER A 192 7.00 7.68 11.80
N PHE A 193 8.27 8.15 11.79
CA PHE A 193 9.07 8.36 10.60
C PHE A 193 10.57 8.19 10.91
N TYR A 194 11.26 7.40 10.09
CA TYR A 194 12.71 7.19 10.20
C TYR A 194 13.27 6.68 8.86
N THR A 195 14.58 6.89 8.65
CA THR A 195 15.27 6.63 7.38
C THR A 195 16.39 5.61 7.56
N GLN A 196 16.84 5.01 6.45
CA GLN A 196 18.13 4.34 6.38
C GLN A 196 19.29 5.34 6.52
N ARG A 197 20.51 4.82 6.61
CA ARG A 197 21.71 5.63 6.33
C ARG A 197 21.80 5.84 4.82
N VAL A 198 22.25 7.03 4.39
CA VAL A 198 22.37 7.36 2.97
C VAL A 198 23.27 6.36 2.23
N ASP A 199 24.41 5.99 2.83
CA ASP A 199 25.36 5.05 2.22
C ASP A 199 24.74 3.65 2.02
N ASP A 200 23.96 3.16 2.99
CA ASP A 200 23.29 1.86 2.90
C ASP A 200 22.22 1.89 1.79
N ALA A 201 21.45 2.98 1.69
CA ALA A 201 20.45 3.17 0.64
C ALA A 201 21.10 3.23 -0.76
N LEU A 202 22.20 3.98 -0.92
CA LEU A 202 22.93 4.07 -2.17
C LEU A 202 23.54 2.74 -2.58
N ALA A 203 24.12 1.99 -1.63
CA ALA A 203 24.67 0.65 -1.87
C ALA A 203 23.58 -0.34 -2.30
N GLU A 204 22.37 -0.27 -1.73
CA GLU A 204 21.24 -1.10 -2.17
C GLU A 204 20.78 -0.71 -3.57
N ILE A 205 20.65 0.58 -3.87
CA ILE A 205 20.29 1.10 -5.19
C ILE A 205 21.29 0.62 -6.25
N ASP A 206 22.59 0.64 -5.94
CA ASP A 206 23.64 0.22 -6.88
C ASP A 206 23.55 -1.26 -7.24
N ARG A 207 23.20 -2.12 -6.29
CA ARG A 207 23.01 -3.56 -6.53
C ARG A 207 21.77 -3.92 -7.35
N LEU A 208 20.77 -3.01 -7.47
CA LEU A 208 19.57 -3.29 -8.23
C LEU A 208 19.87 -3.22 -9.73
N PRO A 209 19.49 -4.24 -10.53
CA PRO A 209 19.73 -4.23 -11.96
C PRO A 209 18.76 -3.31 -12.70
N GLY A 210 19.17 -2.90 -13.92
CA GLY A 210 18.36 -2.03 -14.77
C GLY A 210 18.37 -0.58 -14.32
N ARG A 211 17.58 0.26 -14.98
CA ARG A 211 17.56 1.71 -14.74
C ARG A 211 16.37 2.16 -13.87
N HIS A 212 15.26 1.42 -13.91
CA HIS A 212 14.01 1.82 -13.27
C HIS A 212 13.96 1.34 -11.83
N LEU A 213 13.63 2.26 -10.92
CA LEU A 213 13.43 2.02 -9.48
C LEU A 213 12.04 2.52 -9.07
N TYR A 214 11.50 1.92 -8.04
CA TYR A 214 10.31 2.43 -7.36
C TYR A 214 10.55 2.51 -5.86
N PHE A 215 10.49 3.72 -5.29
CA PHE A 215 10.51 3.92 -3.86
C PHE A 215 9.12 3.67 -3.28
N LEU A 216 9.00 2.63 -2.46
CA LEU A 216 7.75 2.24 -1.79
C LEU A 216 7.54 2.99 -0.46
N ASP A 217 8.29 4.05 -0.27
CA ASP A 217 8.22 4.91 0.90
C ASP A 217 6.86 5.62 0.99
N ASP A 218 6.27 5.70 2.17
CA ASP A 218 5.03 6.47 2.40
C ASP A 218 5.22 7.96 2.08
N HIS A 219 6.45 8.46 2.28
CA HIS A 219 6.80 9.85 2.00
C HIS A 219 8.31 10.02 1.72
N LEU A 220 8.72 9.87 0.47
CA LEU A 220 10.14 9.93 0.05
C LEU A 220 10.83 11.27 0.40
N LEU A 221 10.09 12.37 0.45
CA LEU A 221 10.60 13.72 0.78
C LEU A 221 10.35 14.09 2.26
N GLY A 222 10.11 13.12 3.13
CA GLY A 222 9.71 13.32 4.53
C GLY A 222 10.81 13.94 5.39
N ASP A 223 12.07 13.59 5.16
CA ASP A 223 13.26 14.24 5.72
C ASP A 223 14.05 14.94 4.59
N PRO A 224 14.02 16.28 4.53
CA PRO A 224 14.70 17.01 3.46
C PRO A 224 16.23 16.85 3.45
N ARG A 225 16.87 16.59 4.60
CA ARG A 225 18.33 16.42 4.70
C ARG A 225 18.74 15.07 4.13
N PHE A 226 18.07 14.02 4.59
CA PHE A 226 18.26 12.67 4.06
C PHE A 226 17.98 12.60 2.55
N SER A 227 16.82 13.11 2.11
CA SER A 227 16.40 13.05 0.70
C SER A 227 17.37 13.82 -0.21
N ARG A 228 17.87 14.99 0.22
CA ARG A 228 18.87 15.73 -0.53
C ARG A 228 20.16 14.93 -0.69
N ALA A 229 20.69 14.39 0.41
CA ALA A 229 21.93 13.62 0.38
C ALA A 229 21.78 12.35 -0.49
N LEU A 230 20.62 11.68 -0.41
CA LEU A 230 20.29 10.53 -1.25
C LEU A 230 20.29 10.91 -2.74
N PHE A 231 19.58 11.98 -3.11
CA PHE A 231 19.49 12.40 -4.52
C PHE A 231 20.83 12.90 -5.05
N ASP A 232 21.61 13.59 -4.23
CA ASP A 232 22.97 14.02 -4.61
C ASP A 232 23.88 12.80 -4.87
N GLY A 233 23.79 11.75 -4.03
CA GLY A 233 24.52 10.49 -4.22
C GLY A 233 24.03 9.67 -5.42
N MET A 234 22.75 9.79 -5.80
CA MET A 234 22.19 9.13 -6.98
C MET A 234 22.56 9.78 -8.31
N LYS A 235 23.07 11.04 -8.30
CA LYS A 235 23.54 11.71 -9.51
C LYS A 235 24.65 10.90 -10.17
N GLY A 236 24.49 10.62 -11.47
CA GLY A 236 25.46 9.80 -12.21
C GLY A 236 25.15 8.30 -12.24
N MET A 237 24.33 7.76 -11.34
CA MET A 237 23.90 6.35 -11.37
C MET A 237 22.96 6.02 -12.54
N GLN A 238 22.53 7.02 -13.31
CA GLN A 238 21.61 6.90 -14.46
C GLN A 238 20.28 6.21 -14.11
N ARG A 239 19.82 6.31 -12.88
CA ARG A 239 18.55 5.75 -12.42
C ARG A 239 17.38 6.63 -12.86
N LEU A 240 16.24 5.98 -13.12
CA LEU A 240 14.95 6.62 -13.34
C LEU A 240 14.01 6.08 -12.26
N PHE A 241 13.38 6.94 -11.50
CA PHE A 241 12.62 6.48 -10.35
C PHE A 241 11.26 7.15 -10.18
N GLN A 242 10.45 6.49 -9.40
CA GLN A 242 9.14 6.94 -8.94
C GLN A 242 9.09 6.88 -7.41
N GLY A 243 8.21 7.66 -6.80
CA GLY A 243 8.01 7.66 -5.35
C GLY A 243 6.74 8.41 -4.97
N ALA A 244 6.52 8.60 -3.67
CA ALA A 244 5.38 9.33 -3.12
C ALA A 244 5.80 10.56 -2.34
N ALA A 245 5.00 11.64 -2.42
CA ALA A 245 5.25 12.87 -1.70
C ALA A 245 3.95 13.63 -1.38
N THR A 246 4.03 14.52 -0.41
CA THR A 246 2.95 15.45 -0.05
C THR A 246 3.07 16.77 -0.83
N VAL A 247 1.97 17.46 -0.97
CA VAL A 247 1.86 18.75 -1.66
C VAL A 247 2.86 19.79 -1.12
N ASP A 248 2.97 19.92 0.20
CA ASP A 248 3.85 20.89 0.84
C ASP A 248 5.34 20.60 0.60
N SER A 249 5.72 19.32 0.58
CA SER A 249 7.12 18.92 0.34
C SER A 249 7.58 19.25 -1.09
N ILE A 250 6.66 19.16 -2.07
CA ILE A 250 6.91 19.53 -3.45
C ILE A 250 7.14 21.05 -3.57
N LEU A 251 6.41 21.86 -2.81
CA LEU A 251 6.52 23.32 -2.86
C LEU A 251 7.70 23.84 -2.03
N ARG A 252 8.27 23.03 -1.15
CA ARG A 252 9.31 23.47 -0.21
C ARG A 252 10.69 23.50 -0.86
N GLY A 253 11.31 24.70 -0.86
CA GLY A 253 12.69 24.87 -1.34
C GLY A 253 12.91 24.35 -2.77
N ASN A 254 14.05 23.69 -3.01
CA ASN A 254 14.45 23.15 -4.32
C ASN A 254 14.68 21.62 -4.29
N LEU A 255 14.11 20.91 -3.32
CA LEU A 255 14.33 19.48 -3.16
C LEU A 255 13.79 18.66 -4.34
N ILE A 256 12.65 19.10 -4.92
CA ILE A 256 12.05 18.42 -6.07
C ILE A 256 12.92 18.55 -7.35
N GLU A 257 13.64 19.65 -7.52
CA GLU A 257 14.61 19.85 -8.59
C GLU A 257 15.80 18.89 -8.41
N HIS A 258 16.34 18.73 -7.19
CA HIS A 258 17.37 17.73 -6.90
C HIS A 258 16.90 16.31 -7.23
N ALA A 259 15.64 15.97 -6.88
CA ALA A 259 15.05 14.68 -7.23
C ALA A 259 14.93 14.49 -8.74
N ALA A 260 14.51 15.53 -9.49
CA ALA A 260 14.41 15.51 -10.94
C ALA A 260 15.77 15.30 -11.62
N ASP A 261 16.81 15.99 -11.12
CA ASP A 261 18.21 15.86 -11.60
C ASP A 261 18.77 14.46 -11.31
N ALA A 262 18.41 13.86 -10.17
CA ALA A 262 18.78 12.50 -9.80
C ALA A 262 18.02 11.41 -10.57
N GLY A 263 16.94 11.78 -11.28
CA GLY A 263 16.19 10.86 -12.13
C GLY A 263 14.73 10.61 -11.76
N LEU A 264 14.12 11.43 -10.90
CA LEU A 264 12.68 11.35 -10.63
C LEU A 264 11.89 11.64 -11.91
N ARG A 265 10.94 10.74 -12.27
CA ARG A 265 10.14 10.84 -13.50
C ARG A 265 8.64 10.72 -13.28
N SER A 266 8.23 10.18 -12.15
CA SER A 266 6.82 10.10 -11.77
C SER A 266 6.69 10.25 -10.26
N LEU A 267 5.63 10.90 -9.81
CA LEU A 267 5.40 11.13 -8.40
C LEU A 267 3.92 10.86 -8.06
N PHE A 268 3.71 10.01 -7.06
CA PHE A 268 2.41 9.86 -6.43
C PHE A 268 2.20 11.02 -5.44
N VAL A 269 1.15 11.80 -5.64
CA VAL A 269 0.87 13.01 -4.87
C VAL A 269 -0.48 12.90 -4.17
N GLY A 270 -0.48 12.94 -2.85
CA GLY A 270 -1.68 12.92 -2.03
C GLY A 270 -2.37 14.28 -2.00
N PHE A 271 -3.23 14.57 -2.99
CA PHE A 271 -4.12 15.74 -2.98
C PHE A 271 -5.28 15.55 -2.01
N GLU A 272 -5.85 14.36 -2.00
CA GLU A 272 -6.98 13.84 -1.23
C GLU A 272 -8.29 14.54 -1.56
N THR A 273 -8.39 15.85 -1.34
CA THR A 273 -9.61 16.63 -1.58
C THR A 273 -9.28 18.07 -1.95
N LEU A 274 -10.17 18.68 -2.73
CA LEU A 274 -10.13 20.11 -3.06
C LEU A 274 -10.86 20.97 -2.02
N THR A 275 -11.55 20.35 -1.06
CA THR A 275 -12.38 21.02 -0.07
C THR A 275 -11.58 21.32 1.21
N PRO A 276 -11.34 22.62 1.56
CA PRO A 276 -10.53 22.96 2.75
C PRO A 276 -11.13 22.47 4.07
N GLY A 277 -12.45 22.34 4.18
CA GLY A 277 -13.13 21.80 5.36
C GLY A 277 -12.70 20.35 5.63
N ASN A 278 -12.70 19.52 4.60
CA ASN A 278 -12.26 18.13 4.66
C ASN A 278 -10.78 18.00 5.08
N LEU A 279 -9.89 18.86 4.55
CA LEU A 279 -8.49 18.88 4.94
C LEU A 279 -8.30 19.19 6.44
N ARG A 280 -9.10 20.11 6.99
CA ARG A 280 -9.06 20.43 8.43
C ARG A 280 -9.55 19.27 9.29
N ARG A 281 -10.70 18.67 8.94
CA ARG A 281 -11.29 17.55 9.70
C ARG A 281 -10.39 16.32 9.69
N SER A 282 -9.80 16.00 8.54
CA SER A 282 -8.92 14.85 8.38
C SER A 282 -7.48 15.11 8.85
N GLN A 283 -7.22 16.26 9.48
CA GLN A 283 -5.90 16.67 9.95
C GLN A 283 -4.81 16.69 8.87
N LYS A 284 -5.20 16.81 7.58
CA LYS A 284 -4.27 16.95 6.46
C LYS A 284 -3.72 18.39 6.37
N ARG A 285 -3.12 18.86 7.47
CA ARG A 285 -2.69 20.25 7.65
C ARG A 285 -1.65 20.70 6.63
N GLN A 286 -0.81 19.79 6.16
CA GLN A 286 0.23 20.06 5.16
C GLN A 286 -0.33 20.49 3.80
N ASN A 287 -1.59 20.19 3.50
CA ASN A 287 -2.26 20.59 2.28
C ASN A 287 -3.07 21.90 2.43
N LEU A 288 -3.34 22.34 3.67
CA LEU A 288 -4.14 23.55 3.92
C LEU A 288 -3.46 24.80 3.37
N GLY A 289 -4.22 25.61 2.62
CA GLY A 289 -3.75 26.86 2.03
C GLY A 289 -2.67 26.69 0.95
N ARG A 290 -2.46 25.45 0.45
CA ARG A 290 -1.51 25.20 -0.64
C ARG A 290 -2.16 25.35 -1.99
N ASP A 291 -1.44 25.98 -2.91
CA ASP A 291 -1.85 26.08 -4.31
C ASP A 291 -1.52 24.79 -5.05
N TYR A 292 -2.53 23.95 -5.29
CA TYR A 292 -2.37 22.70 -6.02
C TYR A 292 -1.99 22.91 -7.49
N ARG A 293 -2.39 24.04 -8.09
CA ARG A 293 -2.01 24.40 -9.47
C ARG A 293 -0.51 24.70 -9.56
N ALA A 294 0.03 25.39 -8.54
CA ALA A 294 1.49 25.61 -8.46
C ALA A 294 2.27 24.28 -8.33
N VAL A 295 1.73 23.29 -7.60
CA VAL A 295 2.33 21.94 -7.52
C VAL A 295 2.38 21.28 -8.89
N THR A 296 1.26 21.24 -9.61
CA THR A 296 1.20 20.57 -10.92
C THR A 296 2.07 21.29 -11.95
N ALA A 297 2.04 22.62 -11.99
CA ALA A 297 2.89 23.43 -12.89
C ALA A 297 4.39 23.19 -12.62
N ARG A 298 4.80 23.12 -11.33
CA ARG A 298 6.19 22.86 -10.97
C ARG A 298 6.65 21.47 -11.41
N LEU A 299 5.85 20.42 -11.17
CA LEU A 299 6.17 19.07 -11.59
C LEU A 299 6.24 18.94 -13.11
N HIS A 300 5.30 19.57 -13.83
CA HIS A 300 5.31 19.60 -15.30
C HIS A 300 6.54 20.32 -15.87
N SER A 301 6.96 21.45 -15.27
CA SER A 301 8.16 22.17 -15.70
C SER A 301 9.44 21.32 -15.58
N LEU A 302 9.47 20.37 -14.63
CA LEU A 302 10.54 19.41 -14.43
C LEU A 302 10.38 18.12 -15.26
N GLY A 303 9.28 17.98 -16.02
CA GLY A 303 8.97 16.78 -16.81
C GLY A 303 8.59 15.56 -15.98
N ILE A 304 8.14 15.77 -14.73
CA ILE A 304 7.69 14.73 -13.81
C ILE A 304 6.22 14.44 -14.08
N MET A 305 5.86 13.18 -14.28
CA MET A 305 4.49 12.71 -14.41
C MET A 305 3.82 12.68 -13.02
N ILE A 306 2.54 13.00 -12.98
CA ILE A 306 1.77 13.09 -11.73
C ILE A 306 0.77 11.95 -11.67
N ASN A 307 0.86 11.14 -10.61
CA ASN A 307 -0.19 10.23 -10.19
C ASN A 307 -0.91 10.88 -9.00
N GLY A 308 -2.08 11.47 -9.23
CA GLY A 308 -2.86 12.17 -8.22
C GLY A 308 -3.72 11.20 -7.41
N SER A 309 -3.65 11.28 -6.07
CA SER A 309 -4.53 10.54 -5.17
C SER A 309 -5.63 11.45 -4.65
N PHE A 310 -6.89 10.96 -4.76
CA PHE A 310 -8.09 11.65 -4.31
C PHE A 310 -8.98 10.70 -3.50
N VAL A 311 -9.67 11.26 -2.50
CA VAL A 311 -10.53 10.51 -1.58
C VAL A 311 -11.93 11.11 -1.59
N PHE A 312 -12.95 10.29 -1.78
CA PHE A 312 -14.36 10.63 -1.73
C PHE A 312 -15.05 10.07 -0.49
N GLY A 313 -16.14 10.69 -0.07
CA GLY A 313 -16.91 10.30 1.10
C GLY A 313 -16.46 11.00 2.38
N MET A 314 -15.69 12.07 2.27
CA MET A 314 -15.37 12.95 3.40
C MET A 314 -16.61 13.73 3.84
N ASP A 315 -16.61 14.23 5.09
CA ASP A 315 -17.82 14.78 5.74
C ASP A 315 -18.42 16.01 5.06
N ASP A 316 -17.62 16.82 4.34
CA ASP A 316 -18.08 18.00 3.60
C ASP A 316 -18.32 17.73 2.10
N ASP A 317 -18.22 16.49 1.64
CA ASP A 317 -18.47 16.12 0.25
C ASP A 317 -19.97 16.17 -0.07
N ASP A 318 -20.30 16.79 -1.21
CA ASP A 318 -21.61 16.85 -1.84
C ASP A 318 -21.62 16.06 -3.16
N GLU A 319 -22.76 16.00 -3.84
CA GLU A 319 -22.92 15.26 -5.10
C GLU A 319 -22.02 15.80 -6.23
N ASP A 320 -21.63 17.07 -6.20
CA ASP A 320 -20.74 17.66 -7.20
C ASP A 320 -19.25 17.39 -6.98
N VAL A 321 -18.87 16.78 -5.84
CA VAL A 321 -17.44 16.53 -5.50
C VAL A 321 -16.74 15.71 -6.57
N PHE A 322 -17.41 14.73 -7.14
CA PHE A 322 -16.85 13.84 -8.16
C PHE A 322 -16.49 14.62 -9.42
N LYS A 323 -17.45 15.41 -9.91
CA LYS A 323 -17.25 16.23 -11.12
C LYS A 323 -16.16 17.28 -10.92
N ARG A 324 -16.23 18.04 -9.81
CA ARG A 324 -15.22 19.05 -9.49
C ARG A 324 -13.82 18.48 -9.42
N THR A 325 -13.67 17.28 -8.84
CA THR A 325 -12.37 16.62 -8.69
C THR A 325 -11.83 16.12 -10.04
N VAL A 326 -12.69 15.51 -10.86
CA VAL A 326 -12.28 15.01 -12.18
C VAL A 326 -11.95 16.16 -13.12
N ASP A 327 -12.80 17.19 -13.21
CA ASP A 327 -12.56 18.38 -14.03
C ASP A 327 -11.23 19.03 -13.64
N TRP A 328 -11.02 19.27 -12.34
CA TRP A 328 -9.77 19.83 -11.84
C TRP A 328 -8.55 18.97 -12.22
N ALA A 329 -8.64 17.66 -12.09
CA ALA A 329 -7.53 16.76 -12.40
C ALA A 329 -7.19 16.78 -13.91
N VAL A 330 -8.21 16.83 -14.78
CA VAL A 330 -8.03 16.93 -16.24
C VAL A 330 -7.45 18.29 -16.61
N GLU A 331 -8.02 19.40 -16.12
CA GLU A 331 -7.57 20.77 -16.39
C GLU A 331 -6.13 21.02 -15.95
N ASN A 332 -5.67 20.34 -14.90
CA ASN A 332 -4.31 20.49 -14.36
C ASN A 332 -3.35 19.39 -14.84
N GLY A 333 -3.73 18.62 -15.87
CA GLY A 333 -2.83 17.67 -16.55
C GLY A 333 -2.34 16.55 -15.64
N ILE A 334 -3.17 16.07 -14.70
CA ILE A 334 -2.86 14.87 -13.90
C ILE A 334 -2.72 13.69 -14.86
N THR A 335 -1.57 13.01 -14.82
CA THR A 335 -1.26 11.96 -15.81
C THR A 335 -2.03 10.69 -15.53
N THR A 336 -2.10 10.29 -14.28
CA THR A 336 -2.94 9.19 -13.78
C THR A 336 -3.58 9.61 -12.46
N ALA A 337 -4.81 9.17 -12.22
CA ALA A 337 -5.49 9.41 -10.95
C ALA A 337 -5.87 8.10 -10.28
N THR A 338 -5.73 8.08 -8.97
CA THR A 338 -6.26 7.02 -8.12
C THR A 338 -7.32 7.64 -7.23
N PHE A 339 -8.55 7.17 -7.38
CA PHE A 339 -9.66 7.58 -6.52
C PHE A 339 -9.88 6.52 -5.45
N HIS A 340 -10.23 6.96 -4.26
CA HIS A 340 -10.47 6.12 -3.10
C HIS A 340 -11.80 6.51 -2.46
N ILE A 341 -12.54 5.52 -1.98
CA ILE A 341 -13.62 5.75 -1.02
C ILE A 341 -12.97 5.80 0.37
N MET A 342 -13.29 6.83 1.15
CA MET A 342 -12.84 6.95 2.54
C MET A 342 -13.09 5.64 3.27
N THR A 343 -12.05 5.07 3.87
CA THR A 343 -12.16 3.78 4.56
C THR A 343 -11.64 3.94 5.99
N PRO A 344 -12.51 3.75 7.00
CA PRO A 344 -12.14 3.90 8.40
C PRO A 344 -11.40 2.65 8.89
N TYR A 345 -10.08 2.61 8.69
CA TYR A 345 -9.26 1.48 9.14
C TYR A 345 -9.20 1.40 10.67
N PRO A 346 -9.35 0.21 11.27
CA PRO A 346 -9.22 0.02 12.72
C PRO A 346 -7.91 0.60 13.26
N GLY A 347 -7.98 1.20 14.45
CA GLY A 347 -6.84 1.86 15.09
C GLY A 347 -6.57 3.29 14.64
N THR A 348 -7.25 3.79 13.60
CA THR A 348 -7.14 5.19 13.15
C THR A 348 -8.10 6.13 13.90
N GLY A 349 -7.77 7.43 13.93
CA GLY A 349 -8.65 8.45 14.49
C GLY A 349 -10.01 8.51 13.79
N LEU A 350 -10.00 8.33 12.45
CA LEU A 350 -11.22 8.24 11.65
C LEU A 350 -12.12 7.09 12.10
N HIS A 351 -11.56 5.90 12.30
CA HIS A 351 -12.33 4.73 12.75
C HIS A 351 -12.94 4.97 14.14
N THR A 352 -12.16 5.50 15.07
CA THR A 352 -12.64 5.82 16.42
C THR A 352 -13.80 6.80 16.38
N ARG A 353 -13.68 7.87 15.59
CA ARG A 353 -14.73 8.87 15.42
C ARG A 353 -15.99 8.28 14.79
N MET A 354 -15.87 7.60 13.65
CA MET A 354 -17.03 7.02 12.96
C MET A 354 -17.71 5.89 13.75
N SER A 355 -16.94 5.13 14.53
CA SER A 355 -17.51 4.12 15.45
C SER A 355 -18.31 4.77 16.58
N GLY A 356 -17.78 5.85 17.17
CA GLY A 356 -18.49 6.62 18.20
C GLY A 356 -19.76 7.29 17.70
N GLU A 357 -19.77 7.68 16.42
CA GLU A 357 -20.94 8.26 15.73
C GLU A 357 -21.93 7.18 15.21
N GLY A 358 -21.64 5.89 15.36
CA GLY A 358 -22.47 4.79 14.85
C GLY A 358 -22.57 4.76 13.33
N ARG A 359 -21.54 5.22 12.63
CA ARG A 359 -21.50 5.33 11.16
C ARG A 359 -20.85 4.14 10.46
N ILE A 360 -20.18 3.24 11.15
CA ILE A 360 -19.62 2.02 10.55
C ILE A 360 -20.78 1.06 10.23
N THR A 361 -21.03 0.80 8.95
CA THR A 361 -22.15 -0.02 8.47
C THR A 361 -21.73 -1.44 8.11
N CYS A 362 -20.44 -1.68 7.88
CA CYS A 362 -19.92 -2.98 7.51
C CYS A 362 -18.63 -3.29 8.28
N ARG A 363 -18.50 -4.55 8.76
CA ARG A 363 -17.31 -5.07 9.45
C ARG A 363 -16.67 -6.25 8.70
N ASN A 364 -17.01 -6.42 7.45
CA ASN A 364 -16.33 -7.40 6.60
C ASN A 364 -15.02 -6.78 6.09
N TRP A 365 -13.89 -7.27 6.61
CA TRP A 365 -12.56 -6.74 6.29
C TRP A 365 -12.20 -6.85 4.81
N ASP A 366 -12.72 -7.82 4.07
CA ASP A 366 -12.50 -7.93 2.62
C ASP A 366 -12.99 -6.70 1.83
N LEU A 367 -13.96 -5.95 2.40
CA LEU A 367 -14.53 -4.75 1.79
C LEU A 367 -13.82 -3.44 2.20
N TYR A 368 -12.78 -3.51 3.04
CA TYR A 368 -11.98 -2.33 3.44
C TYR A 368 -10.88 -2.02 2.42
N ASP A 369 -11.21 -2.06 1.15
CA ASP A 369 -10.29 -1.98 0.00
C ASP A 369 -10.26 -0.61 -0.68
N THR A 370 -10.86 0.41 -0.06
CA THR A 370 -11.01 1.77 -0.60
C THR A 370 -11.91 1.88 -1.84
N ARG A 371 -12.66 0.82 -2.17
CA ARG A 371 -13.58 0.77 -3.32
C ARG A 371 -15.01 0.45 -2.93
N HIS A 372 -15.21 -0.07 -1.74
CA HIS A 372 -16.51 -0.34 -1.15
C HIS A 372 -16.85 0.69 -0.08
N VAL A 373 -18.13 0.99 0.02
CA VAL A 373 -18.66 1.87 1.08
C VAL A 373 -18.92 0.99 2.29
N VAL A 374 -18.18 1.22 3.38
CA VAL A 374 -18.27 0.45 4.63
C VAL A 374 -18.76 1.31 5.80
N PHE A 375 -19.22 2.52 5.50
CA PHE A 375 -19.69 3.49 6.50
C PHE A 375 -20.79 4.37 5.88
N ARG A 376 -21.57 5.04 6.73
CA ARG A 376 -22.55 6.05 6.31
C ARG A 376 -21.88 7.40 6.13
N PRO A 377 -21.82 7.96 4.90
CA PRO A 377 -21.33 9.32 4.66
C PRO A 377 -22.18 10.37 5.38
N ALA A 378 -21.60 11.57 5.63
CA ALA A 378 -22.30 12.62 6.35
C ALA A 378 -23.38 13.33 5.51
N ARG A 379 -23.10 13.54 4.21
CA ARG A 379 -23.98 14.31 3.29
C ARG A 379 -24.39 13.53 2.05
N LEU A 380 -23.66 12.50 1.68
CA LEU A 380 -23.94 11.65 0.53
C LEU A 380 -24.68 10.39 0.96
N GLY A 381 -25.51 9.82 0.08
CA GLY A 381 -25.99 8.47 0.23
C GLY A 381 -24.87 7.44 -0.07
N GLU A 382 -24.92 6.25 0.54
CA GLU A 382 -23.91 5.18 0.30
C GLU A 382 -23.86 4.80 -1.19
N THR A 383 -25.05 4.68 -1.85
CA THR A 383 -25.15 4.39 -3.29
C THR A 383 -24.58 5.53 -4.12
N ALA A 384 -24.92 6.79 -3.81
CA ALA A 384 -24.41 7.96 -4.52
C ALA A 384 -22.89 8.07 -4.43
N LEU A 385 -22.30 7.75 -3.26
CA LEU A 385 -20.84 7.69 -3.09
C LEU A 385 -20.21 6.62 -3.99
N LYS A 386 -20.81 5.42 -4.04
CA LYS A 386 -20.28 4.33 -4.88
C LYS A 386 -20.40 4.64 -6.37
N ASP A 387 -21.56 5.11 -6.80
CA ASP A 387 -21.83 5.44 -8.21
C ASP A 387 -20.94 6.62 -8.68
N GLY A 388 -20.78 7.63 -7.83
CA GLY A 388 -19.90 8.77 -8.09
C GLY A 388 -18.42 8.37 -8.18
N TYR A 389 -17.96 7.45 -7.33
CA TYR A 389 -16.62 6.88 -7.42
C TYR A 389 -16.40 6.14 -8.74
N ASP A 390 -17.34 5.29 -9.15
CA ASP A 390 -17.25 4.54 -10.41
C ASP A 390 -17.34 5.48 -11.62
N TRP A 391 -18.18 6.53 -11.53
CA TRP A 391 -18.26 7.57 -12.55
C TRP A 391 -16.94 8.33 -12.68
N ALA A 392 -16.30 8.71 -11.57
CA ALA A 392 -15.02 9.44 -11.58
C ALA A 392 -13.92 8.66 -12.31
N TYR A 393 -13.81 7.34 -12.06
CA TYR A 393 -12.87 6.51 -12.80
C TYR A 393 -13.19 6.43 -14.29
N ARG A 394 -14.46 6.24 -14.68
CA ARG A 394 -14.87 6.18 -16.09
C ARG A 394 -14.61 7.49 -16.81
N GLU A 395 -14.96 8.62 -16.19
CA GLU A 395 -14.86 9.94 -16.80
C GLU A 395 -13.40 10.42 -16.90
N PHE A 396 -12.60 10.28 -15.84
CA PHE A 396 -11.18 10.66 -15.88
C PHE A 396 -10.40 9.89 -16.97
N TYR A 397 -10.66 8.60 -17.13
CA TYR A 397 -10.01 7.76 -18.13
C TYR A 397 -10.77 7.65 -19.45
N ARG A 398 -11.75 8.50 -19.72
CA ARG A 398 -12.36 8.67 -21.04
C ARG A 398 -11.34 9.19 -22.04
N TRP A 399 -11.44 8.77 -23.31
CA TRP A 399 -10.47 9.19 -24.34
C TRP A 399 -10.38 10.71 -24.50
N SER A 400 -11.52 11.42 -24.45
CA SER A 400 -11.55 12.88 -24.48
C SER A 400 -10.80 13.47 -23.28
N SER A 401 -11.07 12.99 -22.05
CA SER A 401 -10.41 13.50 -20.85
C SER A 401 -8.89 13.27 -20.88
N ILE A 402 -8.44 12.09 -21.37
CA ILE A 402 -7.01 11.82 -21.56
C ILE A 402 -6.41 12.78 -22.60
N ALA A 403 -7.12 13.05 -23.70
CA ALA A 403 -6.68 13.99 -24.71
C ALA A 403 -6.61 15.42 -24.17
N ASP A 404 -7.68 15.89 -23.50
CA ASP A 404 -7.75 17.22 -22.90
C ASP A 404 -6.64 17.45 -21.87
N ALA A 405 -6.42 16.49 -20.96
CA ALA A 405 -5.32 16.54 -20.01
C ALA A 405 -3.94 16.57 -20.71
N SER A 406 -3.78 15.86 -21.84
CA SER A 406 -2.53 15.90 -22.61
C SER A 406 -2.27 17.26 -23.25
N PHE A 407 -3.32 17.98 -23.67
CA PHE A 407 -3.20 19.30 -24.29
C PHE A 407 -2.78 20.41 -23.30
N THR A 408 -2.88 20.19 -21.99
CA THR A 408 -2.36 21.13 -20.98
C THR A 408 -0.84 21.31 -21.06
N HIS A 409 -0.12 20.36 -21.65
CA HIS A 409 1.34 20.43 -21.78
C HIS A 409 1.78 21.31 -22.96
N GLY A 410 2.79 22.15 -22.75
CA GLY A 410 3.27 23.13 -23.71
C GLY A 410 3.99 22.56 -24.95
N THR A 411 4.50 21.31 -24.91
CA THR A 411 5.26 20.73 -26.03
C THR A 411 4.62 19.44 -26.54
N LEU A 412 4.70 19.20 -27.86
CA LEU A 412 4.18 17.98 -28.48
C LEU A 412 4.76 16.70 -27.83
N LYS A 413 6.05 16.73 -27.48
CA LYS A 413 6.71 15.59 -26.81
C LYS A 413 6.04 15.26 -25.46
N HIS A 414 5.73 16.27 -24.65
CA HIS A 414 5.08 16.07 -23.37
C HIS A 414 3.61 15.65 -23.52
N ARG A 415 2.90 16.18 -24.54
CA ARG A 415 1.53 15.76 -24.87
C ARG A 415 1.48 14.29 -25.24
N LEU A 416 2.34 13.85 -26.16
CA LEU A 416 2.41 12.44 -26.58
C LEU A 416 2.83 11.52 -25.43
N LYS A 417 3.77 11.97 -24.59
CA LYS A 417 4.19 11.22 -23.40
C LYS A 417 3.02 11.03 -22.42
N HIS A 418 2.30 12.11 -22.12
CA HIS A 418 1.15 12.06 -21.22
C HIS A 418 0.08 11.11 -21.78
N PHE A 419 -0.32 11.32 -23.04
CA PHE A 419 -1.34 10.50 -23.69
C PHE A 419 -0.97 9.01 -23.69
N ALA A 420 0.24 8.69 -24.12
CA ALA A 420 0.72 7.31 -24.20
C ALA A 420 0.77 6.64 -22.83
N TYR A 421 1.19 7.37 -21.79
CA TYR A 421 1.28 6.82 -20.44
C TYR A 421 -0.11 6.60 -19.83
N ALA A 422 -0.99 7.60 -19.88
CA ALA A 422 -2.35 7.51 -19.34
C ALA A 422 -3.18 6.43 -20.06
N ALA A 423 -3.12 6.39 -21.40
CA ALA A 423 -3.78 5.37 -22.20
C ALA A 423 -3.19 3.98 -21.96
N GLY A 424 -1.85 3.87 -21.96
CA GLY A 424 -1.14 2.61 -21.73
C GLY A 424 -1.45 1.99 -20.36
N TRP A 425 -1.52 2.83 -19.33
CA TRP A 425 -1.79 2.34 -17.97
C TRP A 425 -3.20 1.79 -17.81
N LYS A 426 -4.23 2.50 -18.29
CA LYS A 426 -5.62 2.14 -18.02
C LYS A 426 -6.32 1.38 -19.13
N LYS A 427 -6.13 1.79 -20.39
CA LYS A 427 -6.86 1.18 -21.52
C LYS A 427 -6.31 -0.19 -21.91
N PHE A 428 -5.04 -0.46 -21.62
CA PHE A 428 -4.42 -1.75 -21.88
C PHE A 428 -4.36 -2.65 -20.62
N GLU A 429 -5.07 -2.31 -19.55
CA GLU A 429 -5.13 -3.12 -18.32
C GLU A 429 -5.49 -4.59 -18.60
N PRO A 430 -6.47 -4.94 -19.49
CA PRO A 430 -6.77 -6.33 -19.84
C PRO A 430 -5.60 -7.05 -20.55
N LEU A 431 -4.83 -6.32 -21.38
CA LEU A 431 -3.67 -6.89 -22.06
C LEU A 431 -2.54 -7.20 -21.07
N TRP A 432 -2.34 -6.35 -20.08
CA TRP A 432 -1.37 -6.59 -19.01
C TRP A 432 -1.69 -7.84 -18.21
N ASP A 433 -2.97 -8.09 -17.93
CA ASP A 433 -3.40 -9.30 -17.25
C ASP A 433 -3.04 -10.57 -18.04
N VAL A 434 -3.25 -10.57 -19.36
CA VAL A 434 -2.85 -11.66 -20.24
C VAL A 434 -1.33 -11.89 -20.22
N VAL A 435 -0.54 -10.81 -20.29
CA VAL A 435 0.94 -10.89 -20.27
C VAL A 435 1.44 -11.47 -18.93
N ILE A 436 0.84 -11.08 -17.82
CA ILE A 436 1.17 -11.60 -16.49
C ILE A 436 0.83 -13.09 -16.39
N ARG A 437 -0.37 -13.49 -16.84
CA ARG A 437 -0.81 -14.90 -16.82
C ARG A 437 0.07 -15.81 -17.67
N MET A 438 0.50 -15.33 -18.84
CA MET A 438 1.41 -16.06 -19.70
C MET A 438 2.86 -16.12 -19.18
N ARG A 439 3.15 -15.54 -18.00
CA ARG A 439 4.49 -15.43 -17.40
C ARG A 439 5.52 -14.78 -18.32
N GLN A 440 5.07 -13.97 -19.28
CA GLN A 440 5.92 -13.33 -20.31
C GLN A 440 6.42 -11.93 -19.91
N LEU A 441 6.27 -11.52 -18.65
CA LEU A 441 6.78 -10.22 -18.17
C LEU A 441 8.28 -10.06 -18.47
N ARG A 442 9.06 -11.13 -18.43
CA ARG A 442 10.50 -11.10 -18.75
C ARG A 442 10.75 -10.65 -20.21
N ALA A 443 9.93 -11.10 -21.15
CA ALA A 443 10.06 -10.70 -22.56
C ALA A 443 9.63 -9.25 -22.79
N MET A 444 8.74 -8.72 -21.97
CA MET A 444 8.23 -7.34 -22.10
C MET A 444 9.06 -6.32 -21.30
N THR A 445 9.80 -6.73 -20.27
CA THR A 445 10.62 -5.80 -19.47
C THR A 445 11.60 -4.97 -20.32
N PRO A 446 12.36 -5.53 -21.28
CA PRO A 446 13.23 -4.74 -22.14
C PRO A 446 12.47 -3.76 -23.04
N ILE A 447 11.28 -4.15 -23.52
CA ILE A 447 10.41 -3.29 -24.33
C ILE A 447 9.88 -2.13 -23.46
N LEU A 448 9.41 -2.43 -22.27
CA LEU A 448 8.95 -1.43 -21.31
C LEU A 448 10.08 -0.48 -20.91
N GLU A 449 11.26 -1.00 -20.59
CA GLU A 449 12.45 -0.18 -20.30
C GLU A 449 12.84 0.67 -21.50
N GLY A 450 12.81 0.11 -22.72
CA GLY A 450 13.08 0.83 -23.96
C GLY A 450 12.08 1.96 -24.22
N VAL A 451 10.79 1.72 -24.01
CA VAL A 451 9.73 2.74 -24.15
C VAL A 451 9.88 3.81 -23.07
N LEU A 452 10.00 3.40 -21.80
CA LEU A 452 10.13 4.34 -20.68
C LEU A 452 11.41 5.16 -20.75
N SER A 453 12.55 4.58 -21.17
CA SER A 453 13.81 5.30 -21.33
C SER A 453 13.77 6.33 -22.47
N ARG A 454 13.17 6.01 -23.62
CA ARG A 454 12.97 6.95 -24.73
C ARG A 454 12.01 8.08 -24.36
N VAL A 455 10.99 7.77 -23.59
CA VAL A 455 9.99 8.73 -23.10
C VAL A 455 10.58 9.63 -22.00
N SER A 456 11.58 9.16 -21.24
CA SER A 456 12.13 9.83 -20.05
C SER A 456 13.52 10.46 -20.23
N SER A 457 14.07 10.55 -21.45
CA SER A 457 15.41 11.14 -21.67
C SER A 457 15.48 12.60 -21.19
N PRO A 458 16.47 12.96 -20.33
CA PRO A 458 16.65 14.32 -19.86
C PRO A 458 17.05 15.26 -21.00
N ARG A 459 16.69 16.55 -20.89
CA ARG A 459 17.25 17.60 -21.73
C ARG A 459 18.77 17.58 -21.60
N LYS A 460 19.49 17.30 -22.68
CA LYS A 460 20.91 17.67 -22.78
C LYS A 460 20.98 19.21 -22.68
N LYS A 461 21.49 19.73 -21.58
CA LYS A 461 22.04 21.11 -21.57
C LYS A 461 23.15 21.13 -22.59
N GLY A 462 23.11 22.14 -23.46
CA GLY A 462 23.91 22.32 -24.66
C GLY A 462 25.31 21.70 -24.60
N SER A 463 25.56 20.76 -25.45
CA SER A 463 26.90 20.28 -25.74
C SER A 463 27.49 21.16 -26.81
N ASP A 464 28.65 21.69 -26.51
CA ASP A 464 29.60 22.30 -27.44
C ASP A 464 29.86 21.37 -28.65
N PRO A 465 29.92 21.89 -29.90
CA PRO A 465 30.12 21.04 -31.07
C PRO A 465 31.63 20.78 -31.28
N GLY A 466 32.13 19.71 -30.69
CA GLY A 466 33.51 19.32 -30.90
C GLY A 466 33.97 18.10 -30.17
N GLN A 467 33.36 16.94 -30.37
CA GLN A 467 34.03 15.65 -30.18
C GLN A 467 33.23 14.51 -30.85
N THR A 468 33.88 13.90 -31.82
CA THR A 468 33.45 12.72 -32.59
C THR A 468 33.34 11.49 -31.70
N PRO A 469 32.26 10.69 -31.73
CA PRO A 469 32.19 9.48 -30.91
C PRO A 469 32.90 8.32 -31.60
N LEU A 470 33.85 7.74 -30.87
CA LEU A 470 34.41 6.42 -31.17
C LEU A 470 33.31 5.35 -31.09
N ARG A 471 33.20 4.55 -32.16
CA ARG A 471 32.41 3.33 -32.23
C ARG A 471 32.97 2.30 -31.22
N CYS A 472 32.18 1.90 -30.23
CA CYS A 472 32.38 0.63 -29.53
C CYS A 472 31.41 -0.40 -30.08
N LEU A 473 31.98 -1.39 -30.75
CA LEU A 473 31.36 -2.62 -31.23
C LEU A 473 31.02 -3.50 -30.02
N LEU A 474 29.74 -3.79 -29.82
CA LEU A 474 29.27 -4.78 -28.90
C LEU A 474 29.31 -6.16 -29.59
N GLY A 475 30.24 -7.01 -29.16
CA GLY A 475 30.23 -8.43 -29.48
C GLY A 475 29.26 -9.16 -28.51
N PRO A 476 28.67 -10.26 -28.94
CA PRO A 476 27.74 -11.01 -28.08
C PRO A 476 28.52 -11.85 -27.06
N GLN A 477 28.19 -11.69 -25.78
CA GLN A 477 28.60 -12.65 -24.74
C GLN A 477 27.74 -13.92 -24.87
N ARG A 478 28.43 -15.04 -25.09
CA ARG A 478 27.86 -16.39 -25.02
C ARG A 478 27.67 -16.76 -23.55
N ASP A 479 26.43 -17.07 -23.17
CA ASP A 479 26.15 -17.85 -21.96
C ASP A 479 26.16 -19.32 -22.33
N ASP A 480 27.09 -20.05 -21.74
CA ASP A 480 27.18 -21.50 -21.88
C ASP A 480 26.03 -22.17 -21.12
N GLY A 481 25.26 -22.96 -21.87
CA GLY A 481 24.12 -23.69 -21.38
C GLY A 481 24.52 -24.88 -20.50
N VAL A 482 23.64 -25.18 -19.55
CA VAL A 482 23.51 -26.51 -18.95
C VAL A 482 22.10 -26.99 -19.25
N ASP A 483 22.04 -27.94 -20.20
CA ASP A 483 20.81 -28.66 -20.52
C ASP A 483 20.48 -29.65 -19.38
N PHE A 484 19.27 -29.60 -18.89
CA PHE A 484 18.64 -30.71 -18.20
C PHE A 484 17.39 -31.15 -18.94
N GLU A 485 17.52 -32.22 -19.70
CA GLU A 485 16.41 -33.00 -20.21
C GLU A 485 15.72 -33.77 -19.07
N GLY A 486 14.43 -33.61 -18.92
CA GLY A 486 13.56 -34.45 -18.10
C GLY A 486 12.35 -34.92 -18.92
N PRO A 487 11.89 -36.15 -18.75
CA PRO A 487 10.98 -36.81 -19.68
C PRO A 487 9.51 -36.33 -19.60
N PRO A 488 8.70 -36.52 -20.66
CA PRO A 488 7.33 -36.08 -20.74
C PRO A 488 6.36 -37.07 -20.10
N GLY A 489 5.39 -36.56 -19.37
CA GLY A 489 4.18 -37.32 -19.07
C GLY A 489 3.65 -37.18 -17.66
N ARG A 490 2.58 -36.38 -17.53
CA ARG A 490 1.33 -36.63 -16.81
C ARG A 490 0.57 -35.34 -16.54
N HIS A 491 -0.16 -34.88 -17.52
CA HIS A 491 -1.35 -34.05 -17.31
C HIS A 491 -2.53 -35.03 -17.22
N VAL A 492 -3.27 -35.00 -16.10
CA VAL A 492 -4.72 -35.31 -15.93
C VAL A 492 -5.09 -35.61 -14.45
N ALA A 493 -4.47 -35.05 -13.44
CA ALA A 493 -4.93 -35.28 -12.06
C ALA A 493 -5.27 -34.04 -11.23
N GLY A 494 -5.05 -32.83 -11.77
CA GLY A 494 -5.30 -31.59 -11.02
C GLY A 494 -6.74 -31.06 -11.05
N GLN A 495 -7.46 -31.33 -12.14
CA GLN A 495 -8.79 -30.72 -12.33
C GLN A 495 -9.94 -31.40 -11.56
N GLN A 496 -9.78 -32.65 -11.14
CA GLN A 496 -10.82 -33.35 -10.36
C GLN A 496 -10.78 -33.03 -8.85
N ARG A 497 -9.60 -32.71 -8.30
CA ARG A 497 -9.50 -32.38 -6.86
C ARG A 497 -10.06 -31.01 -6.51
N ASP A 498 -9.93 -30.04 -7.41
CA ASP A 498 -10.46 -28.69 -7.17
C ASP A 498 -11.99 -28.64 -7.22
N ALA A 499 -12.62 -29.50 -8.03
CA ALA A 499 -14.08 -29.62 -8.10
C ALA A 499 -14.68 -30.28 -6.85
N GLU A 500 -14.00 -31.27 -6.27
CA GLU A 500 -14.44 -31.94 -5.04
C GLU A 500 -14.27 -31.05 -3.79
N GLN A 501 -13.27 -30.18 -3.77
CA GLN A 501 -13.05 -29.25 -2.67
C GLN A 501 -14.10 -28.11 -2.67
N GLN A 502 -14.47 -27.62 -3.85
CA GLN A 502 -15.55 -26.64 -3.99
C GLN A 502 -16.94 -27.20 -3.62
N GLN A 503 -17.18 -28.50 -3.82
CA GLN A 503 -18.42 -29.14 -3.39
C GLN A 503 -18.46 -29.38 -1.87
N ARG A 504 -17.35 -29.61 -1.21
CA ARG A 504 -17.28 -29.74 0.27
C ARG A 504 -17.50 -28.41 0.97
N ASP A 505 -16.90 -27.33 0.46
CA ASP A 505 -17.05 -25.98 1.05
C ASP A 505 -18.47 -25.39 0.86
N ALA A 506 -19.24 -25.89 -0.11
CA ALA A 506 -20.64 -25.52 -0.31
C ALA A 506 -21.63 -26.28 0.61
N GLY A 507 -21.19 -27.37 1.25
CA GLY A 507 -22.01 -28.23 2.11
C GLY A 507 -22.03 -27.89 3.60
N GLU A 508 -21.07 -27.10 4.08
CA GLU A 508 -20.92 -26.80 5.52
C GLU A 508 -21.37 -25.37 5.91
N ARG A 509 -22.58 -24.98 5.52
CA ARG A 509 -23.24 -23.83 6.15
C ARG A 509 -24.16 -24.34 7.25
N PRO A 510 -23.94 -24.00 8.53
CA PRO A 510 -24.89 -24.33 9.59
C PRO A 510 -26.20 -23.58 9.34
N ARG A 511 -27.28 -24.33 9.16
CA ARG A 511 -28.65 -23.81 9.19
C ARG A 511 -28.95 -23.37 10.62
N ILE A 512 -29.04 -22.08 10.85
CA ILE A 512 -29.67 -21.55 12.05
C ILE A 512 -31.16 -21.80 11.91
N ARG A 513 -31.68 -22.74 12.69
CA ARG A 513 -33.12 -22.95 12.87
C ARG A 513 -33.68 -21.79 13.67
N GLY A 514 -34.63 -21.05 13.10
CA GLY A 514 -35.48 -20.13 13.83
C GLY A 514 -36.32 -20.90 14.85
N ALA A 515 -36.37 -20.40 16.07
CA ALA A 515 -37.33 -20.82 17.08
C ALA A 515 -38.50 -19.82 17.02
N ASP A 516 -39.67 -20.36 16.75
CA ASP A 516 -40.96 -19.69 16.81
C ASP A 516 -41.26 -19.20 18.22
N ALA A 517 -41.75 -17.96 18.31
CA ALA A 517 -42.32 -17.43 19.55
C ALA A 517 -43.81 -17.73 19.57
N GLU A 518 -44.24 -18.55 20.50
CA GLU A 518 -45.64 -18.68 20.90
C GLU A 518 -46.00 -17.58 21.92
N GLN A 519 -47.14 -16.95 21.66
CA GLN A 519 -47.87 -16.04 22.53
C GLN A 519 -48.59 -16.79 23.64
N GLU A 520 -48.58 -16.19 24.83
CA GLU A 520 -49.68 -16.17 25.83
C GLU A 520 -49.31 -15.11 26.86
N GLY A 521 -50.02 -14.10 27.22
CA GLY A 521 -51.41 -13.90 27.57
C GLY A 521 -51.48 -13.67 29.10
N GLY A 522 -51.84 -12.47 29.57
CA GLY A 522 -52.37 -12.32 30.93
C GLY A 522 -51.92 -11.07 31.71
N GLU A 523 -52.67 -10.02 31.61
CA GLU A 523 -53.46 -9.26 32.62
C GLU A 523 -52.78 -8.49 33.78
N ARG A 524 -53.06 -7.16 33.76
CA ARG A 524 -53.47 -6.23 34.84
C ARG A 524 -52.57 -6.08 36.08
N ALA A 525 -52.21 -4.90 36.51
CA ALA A 525 -53.02 -3.77 37.05
C ALA A 525 -52.20 -2.56 37.51
N ARG A 526 -52.67 -1.38 37.18
CA ARG A 526 -52.93 -0.16 37.96
C ARG A 526 -51.97 0.33 39.08
N GLY A 527 -51.66 1.64 39.00
CA GLY A 527 -51.49 2.58 40.09
C GLY A 527 -50.47 3.66 39.74
N ARG A 528 -50.86 4.80 39.25
CA ARG A 528 -51.00 6.12 39.89
C ARG A 528 -49.93 6.42 40.95
N GLU A 529 -49.12 7.47 40.80
CA GLU A 529 -49.41 8.88 41.12
C GLU A 529 -48.18 9.78 40.84
N ARG A 530 -48.41 10.95 40.30
CA ARG A 530 -47.61 12.18 40.42
C ARG A 530 -48.24 12.99 41.59
N PRO A 531 -47.75 14.14 42.07
CA PRO A 531 -46.67 15.05 41.65
C PRO A 531 -45.93 15.77 42.82
N GLY A 532 -45.10 16.79 42.49
CA GLY A 532 -44.63 17.86 43.38
C GLY A 532 -43.25 18.33 43.01
N GLU A 533 -43.12 19.34 42.26
CA GLU A 533 -42.94 20.81 42.39
C GLU A 533 -42.01 21.23 43.56
N ALA A 534 -41.03 21.98 43.23
CA ALA A 534 -40.71 23.44 43.43
C ALA A 534 -39.23 23.59 43.82
N ASP A 535 -38.48 24.32 43.10
CA ASP A 535 -38.26 25.78 43.08
C ASP A 535 -36.99 26.23 43.80
N ARG A 536 -36.29 27.16 43.10
CA ARG A 536 -35.36 28.21 43.57
C ARG A 536 -33.86 28.06 43.38
N ASP A 537 -33.46 28.73 42.29
CA ASP A 537 -32.31 29.63 42.20
C ASP A 537 -32.38 30.77 43.24
N PRO A 538 -31.37 31.61 43.57
CA PRO A 538 -30.22 32.06 42.82
C PRO A 538 -29.00 32.59 43.61
N HIS A 539 -27.99 33.04 42.85
CA HIS A 539 -27.07 34.16 43.14
C HIS A 539 -25.69 33.96 43.76
N HIS A 540 -24.77 34.49 43.01
CA HIS A 540 -23.76 35.54 43.20
C HIS A 540 -22.28 35.11 43.25
N ARG A 541 -21.60 35.61 42.22
CA ARG A 541 -20.51 36.65 42.16
C ARG A 541 -19.13 36.28 42.72
N GLN A 542 -18.24 36.42 41.74
CA GLN A 542 -17.11 37.37 41.64
C GLN A 542 -15.77 37.01 42.30
N HIS A 543 -14.80 37.12 41.49
CA HIS A 543 -13.56 37.92 41.47
C HIS A 543 -12.23 37.18 41.61
N GLU A 544 -11.42 37.50 40.58
CA GLU A 544 -10.01 37.95 40.62
C GLU A 544 -8.99 36.91 41.08
N SER A 545 -7.95 36.74 40.47
CA SER A 545 -6.98 37.38 39.57
C SER A 545 -5.57 36.96 40.01
N LEU A 546 -4.68 36.92 39.05
CA LEU A 546 -3.24 37.19 39.17
C LEU A 546 -2.27 36.06 39.52
N THR A 547 -1.54 35.69 38.48
CA THR A 547 -0.07 35.86 38.31
C THR A 547 0.89 34.84 38.89
N HIS A 548 1.68 34.39 37.97
CA HIS A 548 3.17 34.30 37.93
C HIS A 548 3.92 33.07 38.48
N HIS A 549 4.70 32.57 37.55
CA HIS A 549 6.06 32.01 37.65
C HIS A 549 6.27 30.56 38.10
N GLY A 550 6.99 29.90 37.22
CA GLY A 550 7.74 28.67 37.41
C GLY A 550 7.94 27.95 36.10
#